data_7c7e56c60a40365ccf93f237883ef421
#
_entry.id   7c7e56c60a40365ccf93f237883ef421
#
_cell.length_a   1.000
_cell.length_b   1.000
_cell.length_c   1.000
_cell.angle_alpha   90.00
_cell.angle_beta   90.00
_cell.angle_gamma   90.00
#
_symmetry.space_group_name_H-M   'P 1'
#
loop_
_entity.id
_entity.type
_entity.pdbx_description
1 polymer ?
#
loop_
_entity_poly.entity_id
_entity_poly.type
_entity_poly.pdbx_seq_one_letter_code
_entity_poly.pdbx_strand_id
1 'polypeptide(L)'
;PRIEKELPLIEGAASVGADVFCIDAGWYDSTDGGWWDMVGEWQASTNRFGDAGLRGLADTIRAHGMGLGLWLEPEVIGVKSPLASMLPDSAFFQRHGVRVCDSGRYLLDFRSPEAREHVTRTVDRLIDDFGAVFFKFDYNTIPGVGTDLNAESVGDGLLEHCRAYVDWLDDLRRRHPDVMIENCGSGA
;
A
#
# COMPACT_ATOMS: atom_id res chain seq x y z
N PRO A 1 2.49 14.11 -0.61
CA PRO A 1 3.65 14.59 0.17
C PRO A 1 4.69 15.27 -0.72
N ARG A 2 5.40 16.27 -0.16
CA ARG A 2 6.55 16.95 -0.76
C ARG A 2 7.46 17.41 0.36
N ILE A 3 8.78 17.42 0.15
CA ILE A 3 9.76 17.68 1.20
C ILE A 3 9.50 19.01 1.94
N GLU A 4 9.20 20.07 1.23
CA GLU A 4 8.96 21.39 1.82
C GLU A 4 7.70 21.46 2.70
N LYS A 5 6.78 20.51 2.54
CA LYS A 5 5.57 20.37 3.37
C LYS A 5 5.79 19.41 4.53
N GLU A 6 6.57 18.34 4.31
CA GLU A 6 6.79 17.32 5.33
C GLU A 6 7.71 17.81 6.45
N LEU A 7 8.76 18.59 6.15
CA LEU A 7 9.72 19.04 7.16
C LEU A 7 9.07 19.79 8.34
N PRO A 8 8.20 20.79 8.13
CA PRO A 8 7.53 21.46 9.24
C PRO A 8 6.59 20.55 10.04
N LEU A 9 6.00 19.55 9.38
CA LEU A 9 5.11 18.57 10.04
C LEU A 9 5.91 17.60 10.89
N ILE A 10 7.10 17.18 10.44
CA ILE A 10 8.03 16.34 11.22
C ILE A 10 8.47 17.07 12.49
N GLU A 11 8.88 18.34 12.37
CA GLU A 11 9.25 19.17 13.53
C GLU A 11 8.07 19.33 14.51
N GLY A 12 6.86 19.58 13.99
CA GLY A 12 5.65 19.68 14.79
C GLY A 12 5.31 18.37 15.52
N ALA A 13 5.38 17.23 14.83
CA ALA A 13 5.14 15.92 15.43
C ALA A 13 6.15 15.60 16.54
N ALA A 14 7.43 15.87 16.29
CA ALA A 14 8.50 15.69 17.28
C ALA A 14 8.27 16.56 18.52
N SER A 15 7.82 17.81 18.35
CA SER A 15 7.57 18.73 19.46
C SER A 15 6.49 18.29 20.43
N VAL A 16 5.56 17.45 19.99
CA VAL A 16 4.49 16.86 20.81
C VAL A 16 4.81 15.43 21.29
N GLY A 17 6.00 14.92 20.97
CA GLY A 17 6.47 13.61 21.42
C GLY A 17 5.88 12.44 20.67
N ALA A 18 5.61 12.58 19.36
CA ALA A 18 5.16 11.46 18.53
C ALA A 18 6.28 10.41 18.38
N ASP A 19 5.91 9.12 18.42
CA ASP A 19 6.85 8.02 18.24
C ASP A 19 7.03 7.63 16.75
N VAL A 20 6.06 7.95 15.92
CA VAL A 20 6.04 7.62 14.49
C VAL A 20 5.55 8.81 13.68
N PHE A 21 6.17 9.03 12.53
CA PHE A 21 5.68 9.95 11.50
C PHE A 21 5.31 9.15 10.24
N CYS A 22 4.01 9.10 9.91
CA CYS A 22 3.52 8.38 8.75
C CYS A 22 3.36 9.31 7.54
N ILE A 23 4.05 8.99 6.44
CA ILE A 23 3.88 9.68 5.17
C ILE A 23 2.67 9.07 4.45
N ASP A 24 1.63 9.88 4.27
CA ASP A 24 0.37 9.48 3.64
C ASP A 24 0.48 9.35 2.12
N ALA A 25 -0.60 9.00 1.43
CA ALA A 25 -0.70 8.71 0.01
C ALA A 25 0.08 9.67 -0.91
N GLY A 26 0.60 9.13 -2.02
CA GLY A 26 1.29 9.90 -3.05
C GLY A 26 2.81 10.01 -2.86
N TRP A 27 3.41 9.33 -1.89
CA TRP A 27 4.87 9.29 -1.74
C TRP A 27 5.57 8.49 -2.86
N TYR A 28 4.82 7.67 -3.58
CA TYR A 28 5.29 6.71 -4.59
C TYR A 28 5.09 7.18 -6.02
N ASP A 29 4.39 8.26 -6.26
CA ASP A 29 4.12 8.72 -7.61
C ASP A 29 5.26 9.60 -8.15
N SER A 30 5.66 9.33 -9.39
CA SER A 30 6.67 10.10 -10.12
C SER A 30 6.07 11.12 -11.10
N THR A 31 4.76 11.15 -11.29
CA THR A 31 4.09 11.98 -12.28
C THR A 31 3.36 13.16 -11.66
N ASP A 32 3.12 14.19 -12.46
CA ASP A 32 2.28 15.33 -12.05
C ASP A 32 0.77 15.01 -12.10
N GLY A 33 0.42 13.78 -12.50
CA GLY A 33 -0.95 13.37 -12.80
C GLY A 33 -1.77 12.87 -11.62
N GLY A 34 -1.20 12.76 -10.43
CA GLY A 34 -1.90 12.26 -9.24
C GLY A 34 -1.59 10.79 -8.93
N TRP A 35 -1.87 10.43 -7.70
CA TRP A 35 -1.47 9.17 -7.08
C TRP A 35 -2.52 8.05 -7.22
N TRP A 36 -3.78 8.41 -7.46
CA TRP A 36 -4.94 7.54 -7.29
C TRP A 36 -4.96 6.33 -8.23
N ASP A 37 -4.72 6.55 -9.50
CA ASP A 37 -4.76 5.51 -10.55
C ASP A 37 -3.38 4.94 -10.92
N MET A 38 -2.35 5.33 -10.15
CA MET A 38 -0.96 4.86 -10.27
C MET A 38 -0.52 3.94 -9.13
N VAL A 39 -1.40 3.69 -8.13
CA VAL A 39 -1.08 2.82 -6.98
C VAL A 39 -0.64 1.42 -7.42
N GLY A 40 0.19 0.79 -6.61
CA GLY A 40 0.52 -0.63 -6.74
C GLY A 40 2.00 -0.95 -6.86
N GLU A 41 2.84 -0.15 -7.54
CA GLU A 41 4.29 -0.39 -7.59
C GLU A 41 4.99 -0.03 -6.28
N TRP A 42 4.49 1.01 -5.61
CA TRP A 42 5.04 1.48 -4.34
C TRP A 42 6.52 1.82 -4.42
N GLN A 43 6.96 2.36 -5.56
CA GLN A 43 8.30 2.90 -5.73
C GLN A 43 8.33 4.34 -5.25
N ALA A 44 9.35 4.67 -4.44
CA ALA A 44 9.49 6.03 -3.92
C ALA A 44 9.64 7.04 -5.07
N SER A 45 8.91 8.14 -4.99
CA SER A 45 8.96 9.20 -5.99
C SER A 45 10.38 9.79 -6.08
N THR A 46 10.85 10.00 -7.30
CA THR A 46 12.18 10.57 -7.58
C THR A 46 12.20 12.10 -7.54
N ASN A 47 11.03 12.76 -7.52
CA ASN A 47 10.93 14.20 -7.64
C ASN A 47 10.21 14.92 -6.47
N ARG A 48 9.70 14.17 -5.48
CA ARG A 48 8.93 14.76 -4.38
C ARG A 48 9.78 15.11 -3.16
N PHE A 49 10.92 14.45 -2.96
CA PHE A 49 11.69 14.50 -1.73
C PHE A 49 13.12 15.07 -1.91
N GLY A 50 13.35 15.81 -2.99
CA GLY A 50 14.67 16.38 -3.30
C GLY A 50 15.71 15.30 -3.67
N ASP A 51 16.99 15.69 -3.70
CA ASP A 51 18.08 14.82 -4.17
C ASP A 51 18.31 13.59 -3.28
N ALA A 52 18.03 13.70 -1.98
CA ALA A 52 18.18 12.60 -1.03
C ALA A 52 17.01 11.61 -1.07
N GLY A 53 15.93 11.94 -1.77
CA GLY A 53 14.75 11.10 -1.95
C GLY A 53 14.03 10.76 -0.64
N LEU A 54 13.21 9.71 -0.69
CA LEU A 54 12.48 9.20 0.49
C LEU A 54 13.45 8.74 1.60
N ARG A 55 14.65 8.27 1.26
CA ARG A 55 15.66 7.85 2.24
C ARG A 55 16.10 9.04 3.09
N GLY A 56 16.41 10.18 2.48
CA GLY A 56 16.80 11.40 3.23
C GLY A 56 15.67 11.90 4.13
N LEU A 57 14.42 11.79 3.71
CA LEU A 57 13.28 12.13 4.56
C LEU A 57 13.14 11.16 5.73
N ALA A 58 13.33 9.86 5.50
CA ALA A 58 13.35 8.83 6.55
C ALA A 58 14.44 9.08 7.58
N ASP A 59 15.65 9.48 7.13
CA ASP A 59 16.75 9.83 8.02
C ASP A 59 16.44 11.08 8.85
N THR A 60 15.75 12.05 8.27
CA THR A 60 15.27 13.24 8.99
C THR A 60 14.26 12.87 10.08
N ILE A 61 13.29 12.01 9.78
CA ILE A 61 12.31 11.51 10.75
C ILE A 61 13.03 10.83 11.92
N ARG A 62 14.01 9.96 11.65
CA ARG A 62 14.80 9.28 12.70
C ARG A 62 15.65 10.24 13.52
N ALA A 63 16.21 11.26 12.88
CA ALA A 63 16.99 12.29 13.60
C ALA A 63 16.15 13.07 14.62
N HIS A 64 14.83 13.12 14.42
CA HIS A 64 13.86 13.68 15.37
C HIS A 64 13.33 12.63 16.39
N GLY A 65 13.90 11.43 16.42
CA GLY A 65 13.55 10.39 17.39
C GLY A 65 12.29 9.56 17.01
N MET A 66 11.76 9.72 15.81
CA MET A 66 10.56 9.03 15.36
C MET A 66 10.87 7.89 14.39
N GLY A 67 9.98 6.89 14.32
CA GLY A 67 9.98 5.86 13.31
C GLY A 67 9.31 6.32 12.00
N LEU A 68 9.74 5.76 10.86
CA LEU A 68 9.09 5.99 9.58
C LEU A 68 7.83 5.15 9.45
N GLY A 69 6.69 5.79 9.19
CA GLY A 69 5.46 5.16 8.73
C GLY A 69 5.20 5.45 7.24
N LEU A 70 4.57 4.49 6.56
CA LEU A 70 4.17 4.62 5.15
C LEU A 70 2.72 4.18 4.95
N TRP A 71 1.98 4.99 4.18
CA TRP A 71 0.65 4.63 3.71
C TRP A 71 0.74 3.69 2.51
N LEU A 72 -0.07 2.63 2.50
CA LEU A 72 -0.28 1.75 1.36
C LEU A 72 -1.78 1.43 1.22
N GLU A 73 -2.16 1.03 0.02
CA GLU A 73 -3.45 0.40 -0.26
C GLU A 73 -3.17 -0.98 -0.93
N PRO A 74 -2.95 -2.03 -0.12
CA PRO A 74 -2.35 -3.28 -0.60
C PRO A 74 -3.27 -4.10 -1.51
N GLU A 75 -4.56 -3.83 -1.50
CA GLU A 75 -5.56 -4.62 -2.22
C GLU A 75 -5.92 -4.07 -3.61
N VAL A 76 -5.19 -3.06 -4.11
CA VAL A 76 -5.50 -2.45 -5.40
C VAL A 76 -4.28 -2.21 -6.27
N ILE A 77 -4.50 -2.22 -7.59
CA ILE A 77 -3.54 -1.76 -8.61
C ILE A 77 -4.24 -0.73 -9.47
N GLY A 78 -3.65 0.45 -9.59
CA GLY A 78 -4.14 1.51 -10.46
C GLY A 78 -4.12 1.10 -11.93
N VAL A 79 -5.13 1.50 -12.69
CA VAL A 79 -5.23 1.14 -14.12
C VAL A 79 -4.06 1.67 -14.96
N LYS A 80 -3.38 2.72 -14.49
CA LYS A 80 -2.19 3.31 -15.14
C LYS A 80 -0.87 2.77 -14.60
N SER A 81 -0.91 1.97 -13.53
CA SER A 81 0.29 1.31 -13.03
C SER A 81 0.81 0.30 -14.06
N PRO A 82 2.11 0.21 -14.30
CA PRO A 82 2.70 -0.85 -15.14
C PRO A 82 2.29 -2.25 -14.69
N LEU A 83 2.07 -2.46 -13.40
CA LEU A 83 1.64 -3.73 -12.82
C LEU A 83 0.27 -4.19 -13.32
N ALA A 84 -0.59 -3.27 -13.74
CA ALA A 84 -1.88 -3.63 -14.34
C ALA A 84 -1.73 -4.50 -15.59
N SER A 85 -0.61 -4.37 -16.32
CA SER A 85 -0.28 -5.19 -17.49
C SER A 85 0.72 -6.31 -17.19
N MET A 86 1.49 -6.22 -16.11
CA MET A 86 2.53 -7.19 -15.76
C MET A 86 2.00 -8.37 -14.95
N LEU A 87 1.04 -8.12 -14.07
CA LEU A 87 0.41 -9.18 -13.29
C LEU A 87 -0.61 -9.96 -14.15
N PRO A 88 -0.70 -11.29 -13.98
CA PRO A 88 -1.67 -12.10 -14.69
C PRO A 88 -3.10 -11.76 -14.28
N ASP A 89 -4.06 -12.04 -15.14
CA ASP A 89 -5.48 -11.80 -14.85
C ASP A 89 -5.97 -12.56 -13.61
N SER A 90 -5.36 -13.71 -13.31
CA SER A 90 -5.63 -14.49 -12.09
C SER A 90 -5.27 -13.78 -10.78
N ALA A 91 -4.46 -12.72 -10.84
CA ALA A 91 -4.12 -11.92 -9.67
C ALA A 91 -5.21 -10.91 -9.27
N PHE A 92 -6.26 -10.77 -10.08
CA PHE A 92 -7.29 -9.75 -9.90
C PHE A 92 -8.67 -10.36 -9.70
N PHE A 93 -9.52 -9.65 -8.98
CA PHE A 93 -10.95 -9.93 -8.97
C PHE A 93 -11.49 -9.90 -10.38
N GLN A 94 -12.32 -10.89 -10.73
CA GLN A 94 -13.00 -10.95 -12.00
C GLN A 94 -14.50 -11.21 -11.82
N ARG A 95 -15.27 -10.73 -12.79
CA ARG A 95 -16.68 -11.10 -12.97
C ARG A 95 -16.91 -11.36 -14.45
N HIS A 96 -17.39 -12.58 -14.74
CA HIS A 96 -17.62 -13.02 -16.11
C HIS A 96 -16.38 -12.90 -17.01
N GLY A 97 -15.19 -13.19 -16.44
CA GLY A 97 -13.91 -13.10 -17.15
C GLY A 97 -13.36 -11.68 -17.36
N VAL A 98 -13.96 -10.67 -16.72
CA VAL A 98 -13.49 -9.28 -16.79
C VAL A 98 -13.01 -8.82 -15.42
N ARG A 99 -11.84 -8.19 -15.37
CA ARG A 99 -11.29 -7.62 -14.11
C ARG A 99 -12.27 -6.64 -13.49
N VAL A 100 -12.47 -6.75 -12.18
CA VAL A 100 -13.24 -5.77 -11.42
C VAL A 100 -12.44 -4.50 -11.29
N CYS A 101 -13.04 -3.38 -11.71
CA CYS A 101 -12.46 -2.07 -11.62
C CYS A 101 -13.40 -1.14 -10.83
N ASP A 102 -12.87 -0.48 -9.82
CA ASP A 102 -13.54 0.58 -9.09
C ASP A 102 -12.72 1.86 -9.17
N SER A 103 -13.35 2.94 -9.66
CA SER A 103 -12.78 4.29 -9.66
C SER A 103 -11.35 4.37 -10.25
N GLY A 104 -11.07 3.57 -11.29
CA GLY A 104 -9.75 3.54 -11.96
C GLY A 104 -8.71 2.64 -11.29
N ARG A 105 -9.14 1.71 -10.45
CA ARG A 105 -8.27 0.73 -9.77
C ARG A 105 -8.83 -0.67 -9.91
N TYR A 106 -7.97 -1.63 -10.21
CA TYR A 106 -8.27 -3.06 -10.19
C TYR A 106 -8.08 -3.61 -8.79
N LEU A 107 -8.99 -4.49 -8.36
CA LEU A 107 -8.87 -5.16 -7.06
C LEU A 107 -7.97 -6.37 -7.20
N LEU A 108 -6.94 -6.47 -6.34
CA LEU A 108 -6.11 -7.66 -6.21
C LEU A 108 -6.89 -8.76 -5.47
N ASP A 109 -6.66 -9.99 -5.88
CA ASP A 109 -7.21 -11.17 -5.23
C ASP A 109 -6.16 -11.86 -4.37
N PHE A 110 -6.26 -11.73 -3.07
CA PHE A 110 -5.29 -12.34 -2.14
C PHE A 110 -5.36 -13.87 -2.09
N ARG A 111 -6.31 -14.51 -2.77
CA ARG A 111 -6.27 -15.95 -3.02
C ARG A 111 -5.19 -16.30 -4.05
N SER A 112 -4.84 -15.37 -4.95
CA SER A 112 -3.75 -15.54 -5.93
C SER A 112 -2.37 -15.48 -5.25
N PRO A 113 -1.50 -16.47 -5.49
CA PRO A 113 -0.12 -16.42 -5.01
C PRO A 113 0.65 -15.20 -5.56
N GLU A 114 0.40 -14.82 -6.82
CA GLU A 114 1.08 -13.70 -7.49
C GLU A 114 0.72 -12.37 -6.84
N ALA A 115 -0.54 -12.17 -6.46
CA ALA A 115 -0.97 -10.98 -5.75
C ALA A 115 -0.29 -10.89 -4.37
N ARG A 116 -0.35 -11.97 -3.59
CA ARG A 116 0.32 -12.03 -2.26
C ARG A 116 1.82 -11.81 -2.36
N GLU A 117 2.48 -12.47 -3.32
CA GLU A 117 3.93 -12.34 -3.50
C GLU A 117 4.34 -10.92 -3.85
N HIS A 118 3.57 -10.24 -4.71
CA HIS A 118 3.81 -8.85 -5.06
C HIS A 118 3.75 -7.95 -3.82
N VAL A 119 2.67 -8.04 -3.04
CA VAL A 119 2.50 -7.17 -1.85
C VAL A 119 3.51 -7.51 -0.76
N THR A 120 3.80 -8.80 -0.56
CA THR A 120 4.83 -9.26 0.38
C THR A 120 6.19 -8.66 0.06
N ARG A 121 6.66 -8.83 -1.19
CA ARG A 121 7.95 -8.25 -1.63
C ARG A 121 7.98 -6.73 -1.52
N THR A 122 6.84 -6.09 -1.75
CA THR A 122 6.72 -4.63 -1.59
C THR A 122 6.96 -4.22 -0.14
N VAL A 123 6.25 -4.83 0.81
CA VAL A 123 6.37 -4.48 2.24
C VAL A 123 7.76 -4.80 2.75
N ASP A 124 8.29 -6.00 2.44
CA ASP A 124 9.65 -6.39 2.84
C ASP A 124 10.68 -5.37 2.32
N ARG A 125 10.61 -4.99 1.05
CA ARG A 125 11.50 -3.98 0.46
C ARG A 125 11.39 -2.61 1.16
N LEU A 126 10.19 -2.16 1.52
CA LEU A 126 10.02 -0.87 2.21
C LEU A 126 10.62 -0.91 3.62
N ILE A 127 10.56 -2.05 4.30
CA ILE A 127 11.23 -2.27 5.58
C ILE A 127 12.75 -2.27 5.37
N ASP A 128 13.27 -3.04 4.43
CA ASP A 128 14.70 -3.22 4.20
C ASP A 128 15.36 -1.94 3.67
N ASP A 129 14.75 -1.28 2.68
CA ASP A 129 15.34 -0.11 2.03
C ASP A 129 15.21 1.17 2.83
N PHE A 130 14.11 1.36 3.54
CA PHE A 130 13.78 2.61 4.22
C PHE A 130 13.65 2.48 5.73
N GLY A 131 13.67 1.26 6.28
CA GLY A 131 13.47 1.01 7.71
C GLY A 131 12.09 1.43 8.19
N ALA A 132 11.05 1.15 7.39
CA ALA A 132 9.68 1.41 7.79
C ALA A 132 9.31 0.54 9.00
N VAL A 133 8.72 1.15 10.03
CA VAL A 133 8.29 0.47 11.26
C VAL A 133 6.77 0.53 11.46
N PHE A 134 6.09 1.23 10.60
CA PHE A 134 4.65 1.41 10.65
C PHE A 134 4.06 1.44 9.24
N PHE A 135 2.95 0.76 9.04
CA PHE A 135 2.17 0.84 7.81
C PHE A 135 0.72 1.21 8.13
N LYS A 136 0.23 2.24 7.44
CA LYS A 136 -1.20 2.53 7.35
C LYS A 136 -1.73 1.83 6.10
N PHE A 137 -2.39 0.68 6.28
CA PHE A 137 -3.06 -0.03 5.20
C PHE A 137 -4.48 0.49 5.04
N ASP A 138 -4.72 1.13 3.92
CA ASP A 138 -6.01 1.75 3.61
C ASP A 138 -6.82 0.90 2.62
N TYR A 139 -8.12 1.12 2.60
CA TYR A 139 -9.06 0.46 1.72
C TYR A 139 -10.11 1.45 1.22
N ASN A 140 -9.86 2.06 0.05
CA ASN A 140 -10.69 3.11 -0.55
C ASN A 140 -11.38 2.60 -1.82
N THR A 141 -11.81 1.35 -1.83
CA THR A 141 -12.44 0.70 -2.98
C THR A 141 -13.70 -0.03 -2.56
N ILE A 142 -14.58 -0.26 -3.51
CA ILE A 142 -15.82 -1.02 -3.29
C ILE A 142 -15.75 -2.30 -4.12
N PRO A 143 -15.59 -3.48 -3.47
CA PRO A 143 -15.49 -4.76 -4.18
C PRO A 143 -16.82 -5.18 -4.84
N GLY A 144 -17.91 -4.48 -4.53
CA GLY A 144 -19.25 -4.83 -4.96
C GLY A 144 -19.67 -6.19 -4.44
N VAL A 145 -20.15 -7.05 -5.35
CA VAL A 145 -20.58 -8.41 -5.01
C VAL A 145 -19.42 -9.41 -4.89
N GLY A 146 -18.19 -8.99 -5.19
CA GLY A 146 -17.00 -9.84 -5.11
C GLY A 146 -16.48 -10.34 -6.46
N THR A 147 -15.96 -11.56 -6.51
CA THR A 147 -15.31 -12.18 -7.68
C THR A 147 -15.85 -13.59 -7.91
N ASP A 148 -16.10 -13.95 -9.17
CA ASP A 148 -16.52 -15.32 -9.56
C ASP A 148 -15.35 -16.18 -10.04
N LEU A 149 -14.14 -15.63 -10.08
CA LEU A 149 -12.94 -16.37 -10.49
C LEU A 149 -12.66 -17.49 -9.48
N ASN A 150 -12.67 -18.74 -9.93
CA ASN A 150 -12.39 -19.91 -9.09
C ASN A 150 -13.17 -19.92 -7.76
N ALA A 151 -14.47 -19.59 -7.81
CA ALA A 151 -15.35 -19.52 -6.65
C ALA A 151 -16.74 -20.11 -6.99
N GLU A 152 -17.42 -20.64 -5.99
CA GLU A 152 -18.78 -21.17 -6.16
C GLU A 152 -19.80 -20.03 -6.39
N SER A 153 -19.52 -18.86 -5.86
CA SER A 153 -20.30 -17.64 -6.08
C SER A 153 -19.41 -16.41 -5.90
N VAL A 154 -19.89 -15.25 -6.36
CA VAL A 154 -19.15 -13.98 -6.17
C VAL A 154 -18.92 -13.65 -4.70
N GLY A 155 -19.87 -13.94 -3.83
CA GLY A 155 -19.75 -13.73 -2.38
C GLY A 155 -18.79 -14.71 -1.72
N ASP A 156 -18.74 -15.96 -2.20
CA ASP A 156 -17.76 -16.96 -1.77
C ASP A 156 -16.33 -16.48 -2.12
N GLY A 157 -16.13 -16.05 -3.37
CA GLY A 157 -14.85 -15.49 -3.78
C GLY A 157 -14.39 -14.28 -2.93
N LEU A 158 -15.32 -13.41 -2.55
CA LEU A 158 -15.02 -12.29 -1.65
C LEU A 158 -14.64 -12.76 -0.24
N LEU A 159 -15.39 -13.71 0.31
CA LEU A 159 -15.13 -14.25 1.65
C LEU A 159 -13.75 -14.91 1.72
N GLU A 160 -13.41 -15.73 0.73
CA GLU A 160 -12.12 -16.44 0.67
C GLU A 160 -10.95 -15.45 0.44
N HIS A 161 -11.17 -14.38 -0.33
CA HIS A 161 -10.21 -13.29 -0.44
C HIS A 161 -9.96 -12.62 0.92
N CYS A 162 -11.01 -12.27 1.67
CA CYS A 162 -10.87 -11.66 3.00
C CYS A 162 -10.11 -12.58 3.97
N ARG A 163 -10.38 -13.90 3.94
CA ARG A 163 -9.63 -14.89 4.74
C ARG A 163 -8.15 -14.91 4.36
N ALA A 164 -7.86 -14.97 3.05
CA ALA A 164 -6.50 -14.96 2.54
C ALA A 164 -5.74 -13.66 2.88
N TYR A 165 -6.44 -12.52 2.93
CA TYR A 165 -5.87 -11.25 3.38
C TYR A 165 -5.50 -11.29 4.88
N VAL A 166 -6.39 -11.81 5.73
CA VAL A 166 -6.11 -11.98 7.16
C VAL A 166 -4.92 -12.92 7.38
N ASP A 167 -4.89 -14.06 6.67
CA ASP A 167 -3.75 -15.01 6.74
C ASP A 167 -2.44 -14.33 6.31
N TRP A 168 -2.47 -13.48 5.29
CA TRP A 168 -1.33 -12.71 4.84
C TRP A 168 -0.86 -11.69 5.90
N LEU A 169 -1.80 -10.99 6.57
CA LEU A 169 -1.48 -10.09 7.69
C LEU A 169 -0.83 -10.83 8.85
N ASP A 170 -1.32 -12.02 9.19
CA ASP A 170 -0.74 -12.84 10.24
C ASP A 170 0.68 -13.33 9.87
N ASP A 171 0.91 -13.65 8.60
CA ASP A 171 2.24 -13.98 8.10
C ASP A 171 3.19 -12.78 8.16
N LEU A 172 2.75 -11.62 7.74
CA LEU A 172 3.51 -10.37 7.81
C LEU A 172 3.94 -10.06 9.25
N ARG A 173 3.02 -10.16 10.21
CA ARG A 173 3.31 -9.94 11.64
C ARG A 173 4.30 -10.96 12.22
N ARG A 174 4.27 -12.20 11.74
CA ARG A 174 5.26 -13.23 12.16
C ARG A 174 6.66 -12.95 11.63
N ARG A 175 6.75 -12.45 10.38
CA ARG A 175 8.04 -12.11 9.74
C ARG A 175 8.63 -10.81 10.29
N HIS A 176 7.77 -9.85 10.61
CA HIS A 176 8.14 -8.51 11.08
C HIS A 176 7.40 -8.16 12.38
N PRO A 177 7.73 -8.80 13.52
CA PRO A 177 6.99 -8.66 14.78
C PRO A 177 7.04 -7.24 15.37
N ASP A 178 8.05 -6.45 15.02
CA ASP A 178 8.25 -5.09 15.51
C ASP A 178 7.56 -4.02 14.63
N VAL A 179 6.96 -4.43 13.51
CA VAL A 179 6.23 -3.52 12.61
C VAL A 179 4.80 -3.38 13.07
N MET A 180 4.36 -2.14 13.23
CA MET A 180 2.96 -1.82 13.53
C MET A 180 2.15 -1.67 12.24
N ILE A 181 0.91 -2.14 12.27
CA ILE A 181 -0.05 -2.02 11.18
C ILE A 181 -1.30 -1.33 11.69
N GLU A 182 -1.65 -0.23 11.06
CA GLU A 182 -2.96 0.42 11.19
C GLU A 182 -3.82 -0.04 10.01
N ASN A 183 -4.99 -0.59 10.31
CA ASN A 183 -5.99 -0.89 9.29
C ASN A 183 -6.95 0.28 9.17
N CYS A 184 -7.07 0.84 7.97
CA CYS A 184 -7.89 1.99 7.67
C CYS A 184 -8.85 1.64 6.54
N GLY A 185 -10.07 2.18 6.60
CA GLY A 185 -11.04 2.06 5.51
C GLY A 185 -11.66 3.43 5.25
N SER A 186 -11.18 4.15 4.23
CA SER A 186 -11.64 5.50 3.89
C SER A 186 -11.60 6.48 5.08
N GLY A 187 -10.65 6.30 5.98
CA GLY A 187 -10.49 7.14 7.17
C GLY A 187 -11.31 6.70 8.39
N ALA A 188 -11.90 5.51 8.36
CA ALA A 188 -12.60 4.93 9.51
C ALA A 188 -11.69 4.09 10.38
#